data_09683d226be68d9039836a53652df8d9
#
_entry.id   09683d226be68d9039836a53652df8d9
#
_cell.length_a   1.000
_cell.length_b   1.000
_cell.length_c   1.000
_cell.angle_alpha   90.00
_cell.angle_beta   90.00
_cell.angle_gamma   90.00
#
_symmetry.space_group_name_H-M   'P 1'
#
loop_
_entity.id
_entity.type
_entity.pdbx_description
1 polymer ?
#
loop_
_entity_poly.entity_id
_entity_poly.type
_entity_poly.pdbx_seq_one_letter_code
_entity_poly.pdbx_strand_id
1 'polypeptide(L)'
;MNPDYLNQLINDHAVIEKALVLLEKQSKRGDEMNLQIGRALIDIIWEFGEKCHNQREEQIYFPFLLEHGFPPQGPVAIMLQEHQSEREYIDKIKSMFDEFEKEKKLPDGFQSVVEAYTDLTKNHIWKENDILYPMGRRIISEEDGQHLMSEFLKLEKETIGEGGFLRFQTLVNSLEKQAEGRIDLLASIPTSTLTNILDSLPIELSFVDKNDRVLYFNKVDGEKIFTRSLSVVGRLVQQCHPQKSVHLVNQILKEMKAGNREKATFWINFNEMFVHISYFAVRDTQGNYEGCVELVQDIKPYRDLEGEKRLLDME
;
A
#
# COMPACT_ATOMS: atom_id res chain seq x y z
N MET A 1 -20.94 13.69 12.00
CA MET A 1 -21.84 13.44 10.85
C MET A 1 -21.87 11.93 10.69
N ASN A 2 -23.05 11.33 10.73
CA ASN A 2 -23.16 9.90 10.40
C ASN A 2 -22.72 9.73 8.93
N PRO A 3 -21.98 8.66 8.60
CA PRO A 3 -21.61 8.40 7.21
C PRO A 3 -22.88 8.24 6.37
N ASP A 4 -22.99 9.05 5.31
CA ASP A 4 -24.08 9.00 4.36
C ASP A 4 -23.78 7.84 3.38
N TYR A 5 -24.74 6.93 3.20
CA TYR A 5 -24.63 5.76 2.32
C TYR A 5 -24.26 6.13 0.88
N LEU A 6 -24.75 7.27 0.35
CA LEU A 6 -24.37 7.77 -0.96
C LEU A 6 -22.93 8.26 -1.02
N ASN A 7 -22.47 8.94 0.04
CA ASN A 7 -21.06 9.33 0.10
C ASN A 7 -20.13 8.11 0.14
N GLN A 8 -20.58 6.98 0.71
CA GLN A 8 -19.81 5.73 0.65
C GLN A 8 -19.67 5.26 -0.81
N LEU A 9 -20.76 5.15 -1.56
CA LEU A 9 -20.74 4.74 -2.97
C LEU A 9 -19.91 5.70 -3.85
N ILE A 10 -20.06 7.02 -3.66
CA ILE A 10 -19.27 8.02 -4.38
C ILE A 10 -17.77 7.94 -4.03
N ASN A 11 -17.42 7.67 -2.78
CA ASN A 11 -16.04 7.48 -2.38
C ASN A 11 -15.44 6.19 -2.97
N ASP A 12 -16.24 5.14 -3.11
CA ASP A 12 -15.84 3.91 -3.79
C ASP A 12 -15.49 4.20 -5.26
N HIS A 13 -16.32 4.99 -5.96
CA HIS A 13 -16.06 5.44 -7.33
C HIS A 13 -14.71 6.13 -7.48
N ALA A 14 -14.32 6.99 -6.52
CA ALA A 14 -13.03 7.67 -6.58
C ALA A 14 -11.83 6.70 -6.57
N VAL A 15 -11.94 5.57 -5.86
CA VAL A 15 -10.91 4.50 -5.86
C VAL A 15 -10.91 3.76 -7.20
N ILE A 16 -12.09 3.41 -7.73
CA ILE A 16 -12.26 2.70 -9.00
C ILE A 16 -11.75 3.56 -10.16
N GLU A 17 -12.20 4.81 -10.27
CA GLU A 17 -11.76 5.75 -11.33
C GLU A 17 -10.25 5.93 -11.34
N LYS A 18 -9.63 6.02 -10.16
CA LYS A 18 -8.18 6.12 -10.06
C LYS A 18 -7.49 4.86 -10.60
N ALA A 19 -7.99 3.68 -10.27
CA ALA A 19 -7.47 2.42 -10.81
C ALA A 19 -7.62 2.34 -12.34
N LEU A 20 -8.76 2.78 -12.89
CA LEU A 20 -9.02 2.85 -14.34
C LEU A 20 -8.02 3.78 -15.05
N VAL A 21 -7.81 4.99 -14.52
CA VAL A 21 -6.85 5.96 -15.09
C VAL A 21 -5.43 5.38 -15.12
N LEU A 22 -5.03 4.69 -14.07
CA LEU A 22 -3.71 4.06 -14.01
C LEU A 22 -3.60 2.88 -14.96
N LEU A 23 -4.63 2.05 -15.10
CA LEU A 23 -4.68 0.93 -16.03
C LEU A 23 -4.59 1.42 -17.47
N GLU A 24 -5.33 2.48 -17.82
CA GLU A 24 -5.26 3.11 -19.14
C GLU A 24 -3.85 3.68 -19.42
N LYS A 25 -3.21 4.35 -18.46
CA LYS A 25 -1.82 4.81 -18.58
C LYS A 25 -0.85 3.65 -18.81
N GLN A 26 -1.03 2.52 -18.11
CA GLN A 26 -0.20 1.34 -18.29
C GLN A 26 -0.40 0.72 -19.68
N SER A 27 -1.63 0.60 -20.18
CA SER A 27 -1.93 0.01 -21.49
C SER A 27 -1.28 0.78 -22.65
N LYS A 28 -1.15 2.11 -22.54
CA LYS A 28 -0.49 2.98 -23.52
C LYS A 28 1.03 2.79 -23.62
N ARG A 29 1.65 2.06 -22.69
CA ARG A 29 3.08 1.74 -22.70
C ARG A 29 3.43 0.57 -23.63
N GLY A 30 2.44 -0.11 -24.18
CA GLY A 30 2.65 -1.28 -25.03
C GLY A 30 3.43 -2.39 -24.31
N ASP A 31 4.41 -2.99 -24.98
CA ASP A 31 5.24 -4.07 -24.40
C ASP A 31 6.10 -3.62 -23.19
N GLU A 32 6.25 -2.31 -22.97
CA GLU A 32 6.94 -1.75 -21.81
C GLU A 32 6.01 -1.61 -20.57
N MET A 33 4.77 -2.07 -20.66
CA MET A 33 3.84 -2.07 -19.55
C MET A 33 4.37 -2.88 -18.37
N ASN A 34 4.24 -2.33 -17.16
CA ASN A 34 4.53 -3.11 -15.96
C ASN A 34 3.35 -4.06 -15.68
N LEU A 35 3.52 -5.33 -16.05
CA LEU A 35 2.50 -6.37 -15.89
C LEU A 35 2.03 -6.53 -14.44
N GLN A 36 2.94 -6.40 -13.45
CA GLN A 36 2.57 -6.53 -12.04
C GLN A 36 1.65 -5.39 -11.59
N ILE A 37 1.93 -4.16 -12.04
CA ILE A 37 1.06 -3.01 -11.79
C ILE A 37 -0.28 -3.20 -12.49
N GLY A 38 -0.29 -3.62 -13.77
CA GLY A 38 -1.49 -3.88 -14.53
C GLY A 38 -2.40 -4.92 -13.86
N ARG A 39 -1.83 -6.05 -13.42
CA ARG A 39 -2.58 -7.08 -12.68
C ARG A 39 -3.12 -6.56 -11.35
N ALA A 40 -2.30 -5.87 -10.57
CA ALA A 40 -2.74 -5.30 -9.30
C ALA A 40 -3.91 -4.31 -9.47
N LEU A 41 -3.90 -3.52 -10.55
CA LEU A 41 -5.01 -2.59 -10.86
C LEU A 41 -6.29 -3.34 -11.21
N ILE A 42 -6.22 -4.37 -12.04
CA ILE A 42 -7.41 -5.18 -12.39
C ILE A 42 -7.92 -5.99 -11.19
N ASP A 43 -7.02 -6.40 -10.27
CA ASP A 43 -7.42 -7.05 -9.02
C ASP A 43 -8.15 -6.07 -8.08
N ILE A 44 -7.72 -4.81 -8.01
CA ILE A 44 -8.46 -3.76 -7.27
C ILE A 44 -9.85 -3.58 -7.86
N ILE A 45 -9.95 -3.44 -9.18
CA ILE A 45 -11.23 -3.27 -9.88
C ILE A 45 -12.15 -4.48 -9.62
N TRP A 46 -11.60 -5.69 -9.64
CA TRP A 46 -12.38 -6.91 -9.39
C TRP A 46 -12.77 -7.08 -7.92
N GLU A 47 -11.81 -7.01 -6.99
CA GLU A 47 -12.08 -7.29 -5.58
C GLU A 47 -12.85 -6.14 -4.91
N PHE A 48 -12.49 -4.90 -5.20
CA PHE A 48 -13.14 -3.75 -4.60
C PHE A 48 -14.32 -3.24 -5.43
N GLY A 49 -14.16 -3.07 -6.74
CA GLY A 49 -15.21 -2.60 -7.62
C GLY A 49 -16.33 -3.64 -7.75
N GLU A 50 -16.05 -4.82 -8.28
CA GLU A 50 -17.08 -5.81 -8.58
C GLU A 50 -17.59 -6.52 -7.32
N LYS A 51 -16.71 -7.09 -6.47
CA LYS A 51 -17.15 -7.92 -5.34
C LYS A 51 -17.64 -7.13 -4.12
N CYS A 52 -17.33 -5.85 -4.02
CA CYS A 52 -17.78 -5.04 -2.90
C CYS A 52 -18.74 -3.94 -3.37
N HIS A 53 -18.27 -3.00 -4.21
CA HIS A 53 -19.06 -1.85 -4.63
C HIS A 53 -20.30 -2.26 -5.46
N ASN A 54 -20.12 -2.97 -6.59
CA ASN A 54 -21.27 -3.40 -7.43
C ASN A 54 -22.22 -4.32 -6.66
N GLN A 55 -21.70 -5.15 -5.72
CA GLN A 55 -22.55 -5.98 -4.88
C GLN A 55 -23.35 -5.17 -3.85
N ARG A 56 -22.84 -4.04 -3.33
CA ARG A 56 -23.65 -3.11 -2.53
C ARG A 56 -24.85 -2.60 -3.29
N GLU A 57 -24.68 -2.33 -4.57
CA GLU A 57 -25.73 -1.85 -5.42
C GLU A 57 -26.69 -2.97 -5.81
N GLU A 58 -26.19 -4.06 -6.34
CA GLU A 58 -27.01 -5.17 -6.87
C GLU A 58 -27.79 -5.90 -5.77
N GLN A 59 -27.21 -6.07 -4.57
CA GLN A 59 -27.85 -6.85 -3.51
C GLN A 59 -28.61 -5.97 -2.50
N ILE A 60 -28.28 -4.68 -2.39
CA ILE A 60 -28.83 -3.83 -1.33
C ILE A 60 -29.52 -2.60 -1.91
N TYR A 61 -28.81 -1.73 -2.64
CA TYR A 61 -29.31 -0.44 -3.06
C TYR A 61 -30.37 -0.54 -4.18
N PHE A 62 -30.10 -1.30 -5.24
CA PHE A 62 -31.04 -1.44 -6.36
C PHE A 62 -32.33 -2.16 -5.97
N PRO A 63 -32.31 -3.27 -5.21
CA PRO A 63 -33.52 -3.85 -4.66
C PRO A 63 -34.34 -2.87 -3.85
N PHE A 64 -33.69 -2.09 -2.96
CA PHE A 64 -34.36 -1.05 -2.18
C PHE A 64 -35.06 -0.02 -3.09
N LEU A 65 -34.40 0.47 -4.14
CA LEU A 65 -35.01 1.42 -5.08
C LEU A 65 -36.24 0.83 -5.78
N LEU A 66 -36.16 -0.43 -6.21
CA LEU A 66 -37.27 -1.12 -6.87
C LEU A 66 -38.47 -1.31 -5.95
N GLU A 67 -38.26 -1.67 -4.68
CA GLU A 67 -39.29 -1.78 -3.66
C GLU A 67 -39.96 -0.43 -3.34
N HIS A 68 -39.25 0.69 -3.56
CA HIS A 68 -39.73 2.05 -3.33
C HIS A 68 -40.21 2.75 -4.61
N GLY A 69 -40.55 1.98 -5.65
CA GLY A 69 -41.29 2.45 -6.81
C GLY A 69 -40.44 2.85 -8.04
N PHE A 70 -39.14 2.53 -8.06
CA PHE A 70 -38.35 2.63 -9.29
C PHE A 70 -38.87 1.61 -10.32
N PRO A 71 -38.98 1.98 -11.59
CA PRO A 71 -39.43 1.08 -12.60
C PRO A 71 -38.42 -0.05 -12.88
N PRO A 72 -38.82 -1.32 -12.91
CA PRO A 72 -37.90 -2.44 -13.15
C PRO A 72 -37.15 -2.36 -14.48
N GLN A 73 -37.69 -1.65 -15.47
CA GLN A 73 -37.10 -1.43 -16.80
C GLN A 73 -36.49 -0.03 -16.94
N GLY A 74 -36.25 0.63 -15.82
CA GLY A 74 -35.70 1.98 -15.74
C GLY A 74 -34.18 2.02 -15.60
N PRO A 75 -33.66 3.06 -14.93
CA PRO A 75 -32.21 3.24 -14.73
C PRO A 75 -31.50 2.05 -14.10
N VAL A 76 -32.12 1.39 -13.10
CA VAL A 76 -31.55 0.20 -12.43
C VAL A 76 -31.25 -0.92 -13.42
N ALA A 77 -32.18 -1.20 -14.38
CA ALA A 77 -31.93 -2.24 -15.38
C ALA A 77 -30.75 -1.94 -16.29
N ILE A 78 -30.52 -0.65 -16.60
CA ILE A 78 -29.38 -0.22 -17.40
C ILE A 78 -28.09 -0.44 -16.61
N MET A 79 -28.04 -0.07 -15.32
CA MET A 79 -26.86 -0.29 -14.46
C MET A 79 -26.51 -1.77 -14.36
N LEU A 80 -27.49 -2.64 -14.11
CA LEU A 80 -27.27 -4.09 -14.08
C LEU A 80 -26.72 -4.66 -15.40
N GLN A 81 -27.17 -4.15 -16.54
CA GLN A 81 -26.64 -4.55 -17.86
C GLN A 81 -25.20 -4.06 -18.04
N GLU A 82 -24.88 -2.86 -17.59
CA GLU A 82 -23.53 -2.30 -17.68
C GLU A 82 -22.57 -3.06 -16.77
N HIS A 83 -22.95 -3.39 -15.53
CA HIS A 83 -22.16 -4.28 -14.65
C HIS A 83 -21.84 -5.62 -15.32
N GLN A 84 -22.81 -6.23 -16.03
CA GLN A 84 -22.54 -7.45 -16.75
C GLN A 84 -21.49 -7.24 -17.86
N SER A 85 -21.58 -6.13 -18.60
CA SER A 85 -20.59 -5.80 -19.63
C SER A 85 -19.20 -5.53 -19.02
N GLU A 86 -19.14 -4.89 -17.86
CA GLU A 86 -17.88 -4.67 -17.12
C GLU A 86 -17.21 -5.98 -16.74
N ARG A 87 -17.96 -6.96 -16.23
CA ARG A 87 -17.45 -8.31 -15.93
C ARG A 87 -16.83 -8.97 -17.16
N GLU A 88 -17.49 -8.87 -18.32
CA GLU A 88 -16.98 -9.43 -19.58
C GLU A 88 -15.65 -8.76 -20.01
N TYR A 89 -15.55 -7.43 -19.86
CA TYR A 89 -14.30 -6.72 -20.12
C TYR A 89 -13.19 -7.11 -19.15
N ILE A 90 -13.47 -7.21 -17.86
CA ILE A 90 -12.50 -7.62 -16.83
C ILE A 90 -11.95 -9.01 -17.15
N ASP A 91 -12.81 -9.98 -17.48
CA ASP A 91 -12.40 -11.34 -17.83
C ASP A 91 -11.53 -11.35 -19.10
N LYS A 92 -11.88 -10.55 -20.09
CA LYS A 92 -11.11 -10.39 -21.31
C LYS A 92 -9.72 -9.79 -21.03
N ILE A 93 -9.65 -8.73 -20.23
CA ILE A 93 -8.37 -8.09 -19.84
C ILE A 93 -7.50 -9.08 -19.07
N LYS A 94 -8.06 -9.86 -18.12
CA LYS A 94 -7.34 -10.90 -17.38
C LYS A 94 -6.76 -11.95 -18.33
N SER A 95 -7.53 -12.43 -19.29
CA SER A 95 -7.06 -13.39 -20.30
C SER A 95 -5.91 -12.82 -21.14
N MET A 96 -5.98 -11.54 -21.53
CA MET A 96 -4.93 -10.88 -22.28
C MET A 96 -3.65 -10.67 -21.45
N PHE A 97 -3.77 -10.45 -20.14
CA PHE A 97 -2.60 -10.44 -19.24
C PHE A 97 -1.94 -11.83 -19.15
N ASP A 98 -2.72 -12.91 -19.12
CA ASP A 98 -2.18 -14.28 -19.10
C ASP A 98 -1.43 -14.60 -20.40
N GLU A 99 -1.91 -14.11 -21.53
CA GLU A 99 -1.23 -14.23 -22.84
C GLU A 99 0.08 -13.40 -22.83
N PHE A 100 0.02 -12.15 -22.38
CA PHE A 100 1.22 -11.29 -22.27
C PHE A 100 2.30 -11.92 -21.39
N GLU A 101 1.92 -12.57 -20.29
CA GLU A 101 2.88 -13.22 -19.39
C GLU A 101 3.61 -14.40 -20.08
N LYS A 102 2.91 -15.15 -20.92
CA LYS A 102 3.44 -16.29 -21.67
C LYS A 102 4.31 -15.86 -22.86
N GLU A 103 3.78 -14.96 -23.67
CA GLU A 103 4.37 -14.59 -24.96
C GLU A 103 5.40 -13.45 -24.84
N LYS A 104 5.42 -12.72 -23.70
CA LYS A 104 6.21 -11.51 -23.47
C LYS A 104 5.97 -10.41 -24.51
N LYS A 105 4.85 -10.48 -25.18
CA LYS A 105 4.35 -9.51 -26.15
C LYS A 105 2.90 -9.18 -25.83
N LEU A 106 2.57 -7.91 -25.79
CA LEU A 106 1.22 -7.46 -25.51
C LEU A 106 0.27 -7.92 -26.64
N PRO A 107 -0.86 -8.58 -26.33
CA PRO A 107 -1.80 -9.00 -27.35
C PRO A 107 -2.33 -7.82 -28.17
N ASP A 108 -2.51 -8.05 -29.47
CA ASP A 108 -3.07 -7.05 -30.36
C ASP A 108 -4.46 -6.59 -29.88
N GLY A 109 -4.67 -5.28 -29.87
CA GLY A 109 -5.95 -4.69 -29.41
C GLY A 109 -6.09 -4.54 -27.89
N PHE A 110 -5.09 -4.92 -27.08
CA PHE A 110 -5.16 -4.77 -25.61
C PHE A 110 -5.51 -3.34 -25.19
N GLN A 111 -4.80 -2.35 -25.73
CA GLN A 111 -5.06 -0.94 -25.41
C GLN A 111 -6.52 -0.57 -25.73
N SER A 112 -7.03 -0.95 -26.88
CA SER A 112 -8.42 -0.65 -27.27
C SER A 112 -9.45 -1.32 -26.37
N VAL A 113 -9.16 -2.53 -25.85
CA VAL A 113 -10.03 -3.21 -24.89
C VAL A 113 -10.04 -2.47 -23.55
N VAL A 114 -8.87 -2.03 -23.06
CA VAL A 114 -8.77 -1.25 -21.83
C VAL A 114 -9.44 0.11 -21.97
N GLU A 115 -9.27 0.81 -23.09
CA GLU A 115 -9.94 2.09 -23.36
C GLU A 115 -11.46 1.91 -23.41
N ALA A 116 -11.98 0.91 -24.11
CA ALA A 116 -13.41 0.64 -24.17
C ALA A 116 -14.02 0.31 -22.81
N TYR A 117 -13.31 -0.49 -21.99
CA TYR A 117 -13.70 -0.76 -20.61
C TYR A 117 -13.72 0.49 -19.76
N THR A 118 -12.65 1.29 -19.82
CA THR A 118 -12.52 2.54 -19.06
C THR A 118 -13.62 3.54 -19.41
N ASP A 119 -13.94 3.67 -20.68
CA ASP A 119 -15.01 4.56 -21.15
C ASP A 119 -16.40 4.06 -20.71
N LEU A 120 -16.65 2.75 -20.76
CA LEU A 120 -17.90 2.15 -20.26
C LEU A 120 -18.07 2.48 -18.77
N THR A 121 -17.08 2.15 -17.93
CA THR A 121 -17.18 2.31 -16.49
C THR A 121 -17.23 3.78 -16.06
N LYS A 122 -16.47 4.69 -16.68
CA LYS A 122 -16.58 6.13 -16.42
C LYS A 122 -17.98 6.68 -16.75
N ASN A 123 -18.57 6.26 -17.87
CA ASN A 123 -19.92 6.66 -18.25
C ASN A 123 -20.98 6.05 -17.31
N HIS A 124 -20.76 4.84 -16.84
CA HIS A 124 -21.59 4.17 -15.85
C HIS A 124 -21.56 4.96 -14.51
N ILE A 125 -20.39 5.19 -13.93
CA ILE A 125 -20.18 5.97 -12.72
C ILE A 125 -20.84 7.36 -12.83
N TRP A 126 -20.69 8.03 -13.98
CA TRP A 126 -21.33 9.32 -14.20
C TRP A 126 -22.86 9.21 -14.10
N LYS A 127 -23.49 8.19 -14.72
CA LYS A 127 -24.95 8.01 -14.64
C LYS A 127 -25.43 7.75 -13.23
N GLU A 128 -24.65 7.04 -12.44
CA GLU A 128 -24.97 6.80 -11.03
C GLU A 128 -24.85 8.07 -10.20
N ASN A 129 -23.71 8.72 -10.26
CA ASN A 129 -23.44 9.93 -9.48
C ASN A 129 -24.38 11.09 -9.80
N ASP A 130 -24.67 11.32 -11.09
CA ASP A 130 -25.40 12.50 -11.55
C ASP A 130 -26.89 12.27 -11.82
N ILE A 131 -27.32 11.00 -11.95
CA ILE A 131 -28.71 10.66 -12.28
C ILE A 131 -29.31 9.73 -11.22
N LEU A 132 -28.82 8.50 -11.09
CA LEU A 132 -29.46 7.46 -10.27
C LEU A 132 -29.45 7.79 -8.77
N TYR A 133 -28.28 8.16 -8.24
CA TYR A 133 -28.16 8.46 -6.81
C TYR A 133 -28.96 9.71 -6.40
N PRO A 134 -28.96 10.82 -7.14
CA PRO A 134 -29.85 11.95 -6.87
C PRO A 134 -31.34 11.60 -6.94
N MET A 135 -31.75 10.68 -7.85
CA MET A 135 -33.13 10.19 -7.90
C MET A 135 -33.47 9.38 -6.65
N GLY A 136 -32.62 8.42 -6.27
CA GLY A 136 -32.80 7.60 -5.06
C GLY A 136 -32.86 8.44 -3.80
N ARG A 137 -31.99 9.44 -3.65
CA ARG A 137 -31.95 10.34 -2.49
C ARG A 137 -33.30 11.04 -2.19
N ARG A 138 -34.13 11.24 -3.21
CA ARG A 138 -35.44 11.91 -3.03
C ARG A 138 -36.48 11.04 -2.36
N ILE A 139 -36.33 9.73 -2.37
CA ILE A 139 -37.29 8.78 -1.86
C ILE A 139 -36.82 8.04 -0.61
N ILE A 140 -35.52 8.13 -0.27
CA ILE A 140 -34.91 7.45 0.87
C ILE A 140 -34.99 8.35 2.10
N SER A 141 -35.62 7.84 3.17
CA SER A 141 -35.66 8.52 4.46
C SER A 141 -34.30 8.48 5.18
N GLU A 142 -34.14 9.25 6.26
CA GLU A 142 -32.92 9.19 7.07
C GLU A 142 -32.74 7.82 7.75
N GLU A 143 -33.84 7.19 8.18
CA GLU A 143 -33.84 5.86 8.80
C GLU A 143 -33.41 4.79 7.80
N ASP A 144 -33.98 4.82 6.59
CA ASP A 144 -33.58 3.93 5.50
C ASP A 144 -32.12 4.10 5.11
N GLY A 145 -31.63 5.34 5.06
CA GLY A 145 -30.22 5.64 4.78
C GLY A 145 -29.26 5.06 5.82
N GLN A 146 -29.65 5.08 7.11
CA GLN A 146 -28.88 4.45 8.18
C GLN A 146 -28.90 2.92 8.05
N HIS A 147 -30.02 2.35 7.67
CA HIS A 147 -30.14 0.91 7.41
C HIS A 147 -29.27 0.49 6.24
N LEU A 148 -29.37 1.17 5.09
CA LEU A 148 -28.53 0.92 3.92
C LEU A 148 -27.03 0.98 4.28
N MET A 149 -26.61 1.99 5.03
CA MET A 149 -25.21 2.11 5.47
C MET A 149 -24.77 0.94 6.34
N SER A 150 -25.64 0.46 7.24
CA SER A 150 -25.35 -0.72 8.07
C SER A 150 -25.12 -1.97 7.24
N GLU A 151 -25.99 -2.21 6.22
CA GLU A 151 -25.87 -3.36 5.33
C GLU A 151 -24.64 -3.25 4.43
N PHE A 152 -24.28 -2.04 3.97
CA PHE A 152 -23.04 -1.79 3.21
C PHE A 152 -21.78 -2.14 3.99
N LEU A 153 -21.72 -1.75 5.27
CA LEU A 153 -20.58 -2.07 6.15
C LEU A 153 -20.47 -3.58 6.42
N LYS A 154 -21.62 -4.25 6.57
CA LYS A 154 -21.67 -5.70 6.74
C LYS A 154 -21.14 -6.42 5.50
N LEU A 155 -21.63 -6.04 4.32
CA LEU A 155 -21.17 -6.61 3.05
C LEU A 155 -19.68 -6.33 2.82
N GLU A 156 -19.17 -5.13 3.13
CA GLU A 156 -17.74 -4.83 3.09
C GLU A 156 -16.93 -5.81 3.92
N LYS A 157 -17.35 -6.01 5.18
CA LYS A 157 -16.66 -6.92 6.09
C LYS A 157 -16.67 -8.37 5.58
N GLU A 158 -17.76 -8.81 4.96
CA GLU A 158 -17.91 -10.17 4.43
C GLU A 158 -17.09 -10.39 3.14
N THR A 159 -16.98 -9.38 2.27
CA THR A 159 -16.35 -9.48 0.95
C THR A 159 -14.86 -9.15 0.97
N ILE A 160 -14.50 -8.03 1.56
CA ILE A 160 -13.13 -7.49 1.52
C ILE A 160 -12.49 -7.30 2.91
N GLY A 161 -13.21 -7.66 3.98
CA GLY A 161 -12.73 -7.55 5.36
C GLY A 161 -12.88 -6.14 5.96
N GLU A 162 -12.72 -6.06 7.28
CA GLU A 162 -12.83 -4.81 8.02
C GLU A 162 -11.75 -3.80 7.58
N GLY A 163 -12.16 -2.56 7.30
CA GLY A 163 -11.28 -1.51 6.79
C GLY A 163 -10.85 -1.71 5.33
N GLY A 164 -11.59 -2.52 4.58
CA GLY A 164 -11.32 -2.84 3.19
C GLY A 164 -11.19 -1.61 2.30
N PHE A 165 -12.11 -0.64 2.44
CA PHE A 165 -12.06 0.62 1.69
C PHE A 165 -10.71 1.34 1.84
N LEU A 166 -10.25 1.56 3.08
CA LEU A 166 -8.98 2.27 3.33
C LEU A 166 -7.78 1.51 2.78
N ARG A 167 -7.82 0.17 2.85
CA ARG A 167 -6.78 -0.70 2.29
C ARG A 167 -6.68 -0.53 0.77
N PHE A 168 -7.79 -0.58 0.03
CA PHE A 168 -7.79 -0.42 -1.43
C PHE A 168 -7.46 1.01 -1.85
N GLN A 169 -7.94 2.03 -1.15
CA GLN A 169 -7.55 3.41 -1.36
C GLN A 169 -6.03 3.61 -1.20
N THR A 170 -5.44 3.03 -0.16
CA THR A 170 -3.99 3.08 0.07
C THR A 170 -3.23 2.34 -1.02
N LEU A 171 -3.72 1.16 -1.44
CA LEU A 171 -3.09 0.35 -2.47
C LEU A 171 -3.07 1.07 -3.83
N VAL A 172 -4.19 1.66 -4.27
CA VAL A 172 -4.22 2.39 -5.54
C VAL A 172 -3.32 3.62 -5.53
N ASN A 173 -3.21 4.32 -4.39
CA ASN A 173 -2.29 5.43 -4.21
C ASN A 173 -0.81 4.99 -4.28
N SER A 174 -0.50 3.81 -3.77
CA SER A 174 0.83 3.20 -3.86
C SER A 174 1.18 2.84 -5.30
N LEU A 175 0.24 2.21 -6.03
CA LEU A 175 0.44 1.85 -7.44
C LEU A 175 0.62 3.08 -8.33
N GLU A 176 -0.04 4.19 -8.03
CA GLU A 176 0.20 5.47 -8.73
C GLU A 176 1.66 5.93 -8.59
N LYS A 177 2.19 5.94 -7.36
CA LYS A 177 3.59 6.29 -7.11
C LYS A 177 4.56 5.33 -7.81
N GLN A 178 4.25 4.03 -7.83
CA GLN A 178 5.04 3.03 -8.54
C GLN A 178 5.02 3.24 -10.06
N ALA A 179 3.86 3.55 -10.63
CA ALA A 179 3.70 3.82 -12.06
C ALA A 179 4.49 5.06 -12.52
N GLU A 180 4.73 6.00 -11.61
CA GLU A 180 5.59 7.17 -11.80
C GLU A 180 7.09 6.88 -11.58
N GLY A 181 7.48 5.62 -11.36
CA GLY A 181 8.86 5.18 -11.11
C GLY A 181 9.26 5.22 -9.62
N ARG A 182 8.32 5.39 -8.72
CA ARG A 182 8.53 5.29 -7.26
C ARG A 182 7.91 3.99 -6.74
N ILE A 183 8.75 3.02 -6.41
CA ILE A 183 8.29 1.79 -5.72
C ILE A 183 8.13 2.13 -4.24
N ASP A 184 6.89 2.23 -3.79
CA ASP A 184 6.57 2.35 -2.36
C ASP A 184 5.92 1.05 -1.85
N LEU A 185 6.76 0.03 -1.66
CA LEU A 185 6.33 -1.27 -1.12
C LEU A 185 5.74 -1.15 0.29
N LEU A 186 6.02 -0.05 0.99
CA LEU A 186 5.59 0.19 2.36
C LEU A 186 4.27 0.94 2.46
N ALA A 187 3.77 1.54 1.36
CA ALA A 187 2.54 2.35 1.38
C ALA A 187 1.28 1.56 1.79
N SER A 188 1.28 0.24 1.58
CA SER A 188 0.20 -0.66 2.01
C SER A 188 0.32 -1.12 3.46
N ILE A 189 1.45 -0.86 4.13
CA ILE A 189 1.70 -1.26 5.51
C ILE A 189 1.34 -0.10 6.44
N PRO A 190 0.38 -0.25 7.36
CA PRO A 190 0.10 0.77 8.36
C PRO A 190 1.37 1.13 9.15
N THR A 191 1.56 2.40 9.49
CA THR A 191 2.75 2.86 10.23
C THR A 191 2.94 2.10 11.55
N SER A 192 1.85 1.75 12.25
CA SER A 192 1.90 0.92 13.46
C SER A 192 2.45 -0.48 13.17
N THR A 193 2.05 -1.10 12.07
CA THR A 193 2.54 -2.42 11.65
C THR A 193 4.01 -2.33 11.25
N LEU A 194 4.42 -1.28 10.52
CA LEU A 194 5.82 -1.05 10.19
C LEU A 194 6.68 -0.90 11.45
N THR A 195 6.20 -0.14 12.44
CA THR A 195 6.88 -0.01 13.74
C THR A 195 7.02 -1.37 14.42
N ASN A 196 5.95 -2.17 14.46
CA ASN A 196 5.99 -3.52 15.06
C ASN A 196 6.97 -4.45 14.32
N ILE A 197 7.05 -4.38 12.99
CA ILE A 197 8.03 -5.13 12.20
C ILE A 197 9.46 -4.74 12.62
N LEU A 198 9.75 -3.44 12.70
CA LEU A 198 11.07 -2.96 13.10
C LEU A 198 11.40 -3.33 14.55
N ASP A 199 10.42 -3.29 15.45
CA ASP A 199 10.57 -3.67 16.86
C ASP A 199 10.74 -5.19 17.04
N SER A 200 10.27 -6.03 16.11
CA SER A 200 10.44 -7.49 16.14
C SER A 200 11.81 -7.97 15.65
N LEU A 201 12.63 -7.07 15.08
CA LEU A 201 13.96 -7.45 14.61
C LEU A 201 14.90 -7.70 15.79
N PRO A 202 15.67 -8.83 15.80
CA PRO A 202 16.61 -9.16 16.88
C PRO A 202 17.92 -8.36 16.77
N ILE A 203 17.82 -7.08 16.40
CA ILE A 203 18.95 -6.16 16.24
C ILE A 203 18.53 -4.77 16.73
N GLU A 204 19.45 -4.03 17.29
CA GLU A 204 19.21 -2.61 17.57
C GLU A 204 19.38 -1.80 16.28
N LEU A 205 18.34 -1.05 15.93
CA LEU A 205 18.31 -0.18 14.76
C LEU A 205 18.09 1.25 15.21
N SER A 206 18.84 2.20 14.65
CA SER A 206 18.54 3.62 14.78
C SER A 206 18.72 4.36 13.44
N PHE A 207 17.97 5.45 13.28
CA PHE A 207 18.04 6.31 12.12
C PHE A 207 18.37 7.75 12.55
N VAL A 208 19.37 8.30 11.87
CA VAL A 208 19.82 9.69 12.01
C VAL A 208 19.57 10.41 10.69
N ASP A 209 18.89 11.55 10.70
CA ASP A 209 18.56 12.31 9.51
C ASP A 209 19.77 13.05 8.89
N LYS A 210 19.55 13.70 7.74
CA LYS A 210 20.56 14.50 7.05
C LYS A 210 21.11 15.70 7.85
N ASN A 211 20.42 16.09 8.91
CA ASN A 211 20.83 17.15 9.84
C ASN A 211 21.50 16.59 11.10
N ASP A 212 21.91 15.31 11.08
CA ASP A 212 22.55 14.60 12.20
C ASP A 212 21.65 14.44 13.43
N ARG A 213 20.31 14.48 13.27
CA ARG A 213 19.38 14.29 14.38
C ARG A 213 18.88 12.87 14.43
N VAL A 214 18.90 12.28 15.61
CA VAL A 214 18.26 10.97 15.84
C VAL A 214 16.75 11.12 15.67
N LEU A 215 16.17 10.43 14.71
CA LEU A 215 14.71 10.45 14.47
C LEU A 215 14.00 9.17 14.91
N TYR A 216 14.71 8.05 14.92
CA TYR A 216 14.10 6.77 15.24
C TYR A 216 15.09 5.82 15.90
N PHE A 217 14.61 4.96 16.76
CA PHE A 217 15.24 3.71 17.18
C PHE A 217 14.15 2.68 17.54
N ASN A 218 14.40 1.40 17.25
CA ASN A 218 13.46 0.34 17.53
C ASN A 218 13.48 -0.08 19.01
N LYS A 219 12.42 -0.75 19.44
CA LYS A 219 12.37 -1.47 20.72
C LYS A 219 12.81 -2.90 20.44
N VAL A 220 13.84 -3.35 21.15
CA VAL A 220 14.29 -4.75 21.09
C VAL A 220 13.81 -5.45 22.35
N ASP A 221 13.33 -6.66 22.21
CA ASP A 221 13.01 -7.52 23.36
C ASP A 221 14.30 -7.90 24.08
N GLY A 222 14.36 -7.63 25.40
CA GLY A 222 15.54 -7.92 26.25
C GLY A 222 16.39 -6.69 26.59
N GLU A 223 17.61 -6.96 27.10
CA GLU A 223 18.55 -5.90 27.45
C GLU A 223 19.20 -5.30 26.21
N LYS A 224 19.16 -3.97 26.12
CA LYS A 224 19.80 -3.23 25.03
C LYS A 224 21.32 -3.23 25.21
N ILE A 225 22.03 -3.43 24.10
CA ILE A 225 23.50 -3.28 24.04
C ILE A 225 23.86 -1.83 24.37
N PHE A 226 23.17 -0.89 23.73
CA PHE A 226 23.30 0.54 24.04
C PHE A 226 21.97 1.10 24.53
N THR A 227 21.91 1.46 25.81
CA THR A 227 20.69 2.01 26.42
C THR A 227 20.34 3.35 25.78
N ARG A 228 19.15 3.41 25.18
CA ARG A 228 18.59 4.64 24.59
C ARG A 228 17.22 4.92 25.21
N SER A 229 16.99 6.16 25.60
CA SER A 229 15.67 6.63 26.06
C SER A 229 15.04 7.53 24.99
N LEU A 230 13.74 7.72 25.05
CA LEU A 230 13.03 8.62 24.13
C LEU A 230 13.60 10.06 24.12
N SER A 231 14.33 10.44 25.16
CA SER A 231 14.94 11.76 25.25
C SER A 231 16.06 12.01 24.22
N VAL A 232 16.55 10.97 23.52
CA VAL A 232 17.56 11.14 22.45
C VAL A 232 16.94 11.55 21.13
N VAL A 233 15.64 11.33 20.94
CA VAL A 233 14.93 11.70 19.70
C VAL A 233 14.96 13.22 19.52
N GLY A 234 15.38 13.68 18.34
CA GLY A 234 15.58 15.08 17.99
C GLY A 234 16.93 15.66 18.38
N ARG A 235 17.75 14.95 19.21
CA ARG A 235 19.11 15.40 19.54
C ARG A 235 20.09 15.15 18.40
N LEU A 236 21.15 15.93 18.37
CA LEU A 236 22.27 15.67 17.49
C LEU A 236 22.96 14.36 17.93
N VAL A 237 23.28 13.50 16.98
CA VAL A 237 23.91 12.19 17.24
C VAL A 237 25.25 12.33 17.94
N GLN A 238 25.97 13.44 17.73
CA GLN A 238 27.21 13.78 18.43
C GLN A 238 27.02 13.87 19.94
N GLN A 239 25.84 14.27 20.39
CA GLN A 239 25.51 14.37 21.83
C GLN A 239 25.16 13.00 22.43
N CYS A 240 24.98 11.99 21.62
CA CYS A 240 24.70 10.64 22.06
C CYS A 240 25.95 9.74 22.14
N HIS A 241 27.12 10.26 21.77
CA HIS A 241 28.38 9.55 21.75
C HIS A 241 29.39 10.11 22.77
N PRO A 242 30.25 9.25 23.37
CA PRO A 242 31.35 9.70 24.18
C PRO A 242 32.29 10.63 23.39
N GLN A 243 32.83 11.67 24.03
CA GLN A 243 33.70 12.65 23.35
C GLN A 243 34.88 12.02 22.59
N LYS A 244 35.41 10.90 23.09
CA LYS A 244 36.51 10.16 22.43
C LYS A 244 36.16 9.56 21.06
N SER A 245 34.88 9.37 20.76
CA SER A 245 34.40 8.77 19.48
C SER A 245 33.68 9.77 18.58
N VAL A 246 33.32 10.97 19.07
CA VAL A 246 32.57 11.97 18.27
C VAL A 246 33.27 12.33 16.97
N HIS A 247 34.61 12.43 16.98
CA HIS A 247 35.37 12.75 15.76
C HIS A 247 35.23 11.67 14.67
N LEU A 248 35.15 10.38 15.06
CA LEU A 248 34.93 9.27 14.12
C LEU A 248 33.51 9.29 13.57
N VAL A 249 32.52 9.55 14.41
CA VAL A 249 31.11 9.70 13.97
C VAL A 249 31.01 10.84 12.97
N ASN A 250 31.59 11.99 13.26
CA ASN A 250 31.58 13.14 12.34
C ASN A 250 32.28 12.82 11.01
N GLN A 251 33.38 12.08 11.04
CA GLN A 251 34.07 11.67 9.82
C GLN A 251 33.17 10.75 8.96
N ILE A 252 32.55 9.73 9.55
CA ILE A 252 31.67 8.81 8.84
C ILE A 252 30.50 9.56 8.22
N LEU A 253 29.81 10.41 8.97
CA LEU A 253 28.67 11.18 8.48
C LEU A 253 29.07 12.15 7.35
N LYS A 254 30.24 12.82 7.50
CA LYS A 254 30.79 13.72 6.48
C LYS A 254 31.08 12.98 5.16
N GLU A 255 31.68 11.80 5.24
CA GLU A 255 32.01 10.99 4.07
C GLU A 255 30.73 10.45 3.39
N MET A 256 29.72 10.05 4.16
CA MET A 256 28.41 9.61 3.66
C MET A 256 27.65 10.76 2.98
N LYS A 257 27.61 11.94 3.59
CA LYS A 257 27.01 13.15 2.98
C LYS A 257 27.69 13.56 1.68
N ALA A 258 29.01 13.39 1.59
CA ALA A 258 29.77 13.70 0.39
C ALA A 258 29.68 12.62 -0.71
N GLY A 259 29.01 11.49 -0.46
CA GLY A 259 28.94 10.36 -1.40
C GLY A 259 30.23 9.53 -1.47
N ASN A 260 31.19 9.75 -0.57
CA ASN A 260 32.46 9.04 -0.56
C ASN A 260 32.39 7.71 0.20
N ARG A 261 31.32 7.47 0.92
CA ARG A 261 31.11 6.26 1.73
C ARG A 261 29.65 5.89 1.79
N GLU A 262 29.34 4.62 1.47
CA GLU A 262 27.98 4.08 1.59
C GLU A 262 27.83 3.21 2.84
N LYS A 263 28.94 2.66 3.36
CA LYS A 263 28.93 1.78 4.53
C LYS A 263 30.15 1.99 5.39
N ALA A 264 29.99 1.94 6.72
CA ALA A 264 31.06 1.78 7.69
C ALA A 264 30.71 0.60 8.62
N THR A 265 31.67 -0.28 8.87
CA THR A 265 31.48 -1.47 9.69
C THR A 265 32.67 -1.64 10.61
N PHE A 266 32.41 -1.94 11.87
CA PHE A 266 33.41 -2.32 12.87
C PHE A 266 32.79 -3.20 13.95
N TRP A 267 33.62 -3.77 14.81
CA TRP A 267 33.20 -4.62 15.89
C TRP A 267 34.05 -4.39 17.13
N ILE A 268 33.44 -4.61 18.29
CA ILE A 268 34.08 -4.41 19.59
C ILE A 268 33.71 -5.53 20.56
N ASN A 269 34.57 -5.82 21.51
CA ASN A 269 34.20 -6.58 22.70
C ASN A 269 33.56 -5.60 23.72
N PHE A 270 32.34 -5.90 24.14
CA PHE A 270 31.58 -5.07 25.06
C PHE A 270 30.72 -5.95 25.99
N ASN A 271 30.93 -5.89 27.29
CA ASN A 271 30.17 -6.63 28.32
C ASN A 271 29.96 -8.13 27.96
N GLU A 272 31.08 -8.85 27.71
CA GLU A 272 31.07 -10.27 27.31
C GLU A 272 30.42 -10.58 25.94
N MET A 273 29.89 -9.57 25.24
CA MET A 273 29.37 -9.67 23.89
C MET A 273 30.45 -9.36 22.84
N PHE A 274 30.25 -9.88 21.64
CA PHE A 274 31.02 -9.49 20.45
C PHE A 274 30.13 -8.66 19.51
N VAL A 275 30.13 -7.35 19.76
CA VAL A 275 29.18 -6.43 19.15
C VAL A 275 29.66 -6.00 17.77
N HIS A 276 28.85 -6.26 16.78
CA HIS A 276 29.03 -5.81 15.41
C HIS A 276 28.18 -4.56 15.16
N ILE A 277 28.79 -3.51 14.63
CA ILE A 277 28.16 -2.22 14.38
C ILE A 277 28.33 -1.88 12.90
N SER A 278 27.25 -1.53 12.24
CA SER A 278 27.26 -1.11 10.83
C SER A 278 26.45 0.17 10.63
N TYR A 279 27.01 1.09 9.88
CA TYR A 279 26.35 2.30 9.39
C TYR A 279 26.12 2.20 7.90
N PHE A 280 24.94 2.60 7.43
CA PHE A 280 24.59 2.64 6.02
C PHE A 280 24.01 4.00 5.67
N ALA A 281 24.52 4.61 4.59
CA ALA A 281 23.94 5.83 4.04
C ALA A 281 22.55 5.52 3.46
N VAL A 282 21.57 6.34 3.82
CA VAL A 282 20.22 6.30 3.23
C VAL A 282 20.13 7.43 2.21
N ARG A 283 19.68 7.09 1.00
CA ARG A 283 19.53 8.04 -0.09
C ARG A 283 18.14 7.96 -0.70
N ASP A 284 17.66 9.06 -1.24
CA ASP A 284 16.45 9.08 -2.06
C ASP A 284 16.68 8.45 -3.45
N THR A 285 15.63 8.37 -4.25
CA THR A 285 15.69 7.83 -5.62
C THR A 285 16.56 8.64 -6.58
N GLN A 286 16.94 9.86 -6.21
CA GLN A 286 17.82 10.74 -6.98
C GLN A 286 19.29 10.68 -6.50
N GLY A 287 19.55 9.86 -5.45
CA GLY A 287 20.87 9.70 -4.87
C GLY A 287 21.22 10.75 -3.79
N ASN A 288 20.30 11.64 -3.42
CA ASN A 288 20.54 12.62 -2.38
C ASN A 288 20.57 11.95 -0.99
N TYR A 289 21.49 12.35 -0.14
CA TYR A 289 21.63 11.82 1.21
C TYR A 289 20.45 12.26 2.10
N GLU A 290 19.73 11.29 2.64
CA GLU A 290 18.58 11.47 3.54
C GLU A 290 18.94 11.22 5.01
N GLY A 291 19.99 10.44 5.25
CA GLY A 291 20.39 10.09 6.61
C GLY A 291 21.26 8.84 6.68
N CYS A 292 21.43 8.34 7.90
CA CYS A 292 22.22 7.14 8.20
C CYS A 292 21.42 6.19 9.09
N VAL A 293 21.39 4.90 8.70
CA VAL A 293 20.91 3.81 9.57
C VAL A 293 22.09 3.18 10.26
N GLU A 294 21.99 3.01 11.58
CA GLU A 294 22.90 2.23 12.40
C GLU A 294 22.24 0.88 12.76
N LEU A 295 22.97 -0.20 12.59
CA LEU A 295 22.62 -1.52 13.07
C LEU A 295 23.65 -1.98 14.10
N VAL A 296 23.16 -2.47 15.25
CA VAL A 296 23.99 -3.00 16.33
C VAL A 296 23.48 -4.39 16.70
N GLN A 297 24.38 -5.35 16.77
CA GLN A 297 24.04 -6.74 17.07
C GLN A 297 25.17 -7.42 17.84
N ASP A 298 24.82 -8.22 18.87
CA ASP A 298 25.75 -9.20 19.42
C ASP A 298 25.83 -10.39 18.47
N ILE A 299 26.98 -10.59 17.86
CA ILE A 299 27.22 -11.71 16.94
C ILE A 299 27.99 -12.86 17.59
N LYS A 300 28.26 -12.80 18.91
CA LYS A 300 28.93 -13.91 19.62
C LYS A 300 28.19 -15.23 19.47
N PRO A 301 26.84 -15.30 19.64
CA PRO A 301 26.09 -16.53 19.44
C PRO A 301 26.20 -17.12 18.03
N TYR A 302 26.36 -16.27 17.00
CA TYR A 302 26.50 -16.69 15.62
C TYR A 302 27.90 -17.22 15.27
N ARG A 303 28.92 -16.79 16.02
CA ARG A 303 30.30 -17.26 15.82
C ARG A 303 30.53 -18.67 16.32
N ASP A 304 29.68 -19.15 17.23
CA ASP A 304 29.78 -20.45 17.87
C ASP A 304 28.90 -21.51 17.15
N LEU A 305 28.22 -21.14 16.04
CA LEU A 305 27.42 -22.03 15.21
C LEU A 305 28.34 -22.93 14.38
N GLU A 306 28.09 -24.26 14.42
CA GLU A 306 28.77 -25.24 13.59
C GLU A 306 27.78 -26.06 12.75
N GLY A 307 28.20 -26.52 11.57
CA GLY A 307 27.40 -27.36 10.69
C GLY A 307 26.20 -26.63 10.05
N GLU A 308 25.11 -27.37 9.87
CA GLU A 308 23.85 -26.87 9.31
C GLU A 308 22.69 -27.15 10.29
N LYS A 309 21.77 -26.22 10.47
CA LYS A 309 20.45 -26.45 11.08
C LYS A 309 19.39 -26.11 10.03
N ARG A 310 18.57 -27.08 9.66
CA ARG A 310 17.52 -26.91 8.63
C ARG A 310 16.21 -26.52 9.29
N LEU A 311 15.30 -25.90 8.49
CA LEU A 311 14.03 -25.33 8.96
C LEU A 311 13.15 -26.32 9.75
N LEU A 312 13.23 -27.63 9.46
CA LEU A 312 12.44 -28.68 10.11
C LEU A 312 13.23 -29.47 11.19
N ASP A 313 14.46 -29.07 11.47
CA ASP A 313 15.22 -29.67 12.57
C ASP A 313 14.62 -29.17 13.89
N MET A 314 13.96 -30.08 14.62
CA MET A 314 13.38 -29.76 15.93
C MET A 314 14.49 -29.63 16.97
N GLU A 315 14.26 -28.78 17.98
CA GLU A 315 15.16 -28.64 19.14
C GLU A 315 15.16 -29.88 20.01
#